data_a5fbfe76177843a62c1520d62a8c472f
#
_entry.id   a5fbfe76177843a62c1520d62a8c472f
#
_cell.length_a   1.000
_cell.length_b   1.000
_cell.length_c   1.000
_cell.angle_alpha   90.00
_cell.angle_beta   90.00
_cell.angle_gamma   90.00
#
_symmetry.space_group_name_H-M   'P 1'
#
loop_
_entity.id
_entity.type
_entity.pdbx_description
1 polymer ?
#
loop_
_entity_poly.entity_id
_entity_poly.type
_entity_poly.pdbx_seq_one_letter_code
_entity_poly.pdbx_strand_id
1 'polypeptide(L)'
;MSRWSAWLIPWIAVLTYGCVPLEGDDAGEEPGAHERTLTGTEVIDFSTASTLANTDASGKTGGMTVLKANSSNCTVGTYADCYAQYIEFSAAYTGHLSFKLSSLTQAAPAPSQITHIQVLTKYQGPAVSTSYYRWQLYRFTTASWVNVGTSQGRGDWVWTPALTLNLPSTETASSFVSSDGEIRARLIKGAGTDAAQLDSLRLQVSWDIPSTCTPETNAAFCARLGRNCGQVTGTDNCGQARTVSSCGTCLSPETCGGGGTANVCGQGASCTRASFPKGTTWMWDLENSAIPTNLNAQVYVVDLFNTSSAKIQEYKSAGKKVVCYFRAGTYENWRRDASQFPQDTYCSPGENCAQSVHILGDWCTSGGSCEWWLDHRKPAVRTVMESRLQLARDKGCDAVEPDNIDGYAHDDEIACTDQACWGLTATHQLDYNRWLADTAHAKCLAIALKNDVDQIPQLAASFDFALNEECQRYSECGAYKTWFTDQNKAVFNAEYLKDAGGDSRAWTSCTGTQATCACGESGFALGDMSTLVYRTSAVRYDNVGITCW
;
A
#
# COMPACT_ATOMS: atom_id res chain seq x y z
N MET A 1 -21.12 -49.67 -13.10
CA MET A 1 -20.10 -50.27 -13.98
C MET A 1 -18.92 -49.33 -13.87
N SER A 2 -18.09 -49.52 -12.89
CA SER A 2 -16.77 -50.18 -12.90
C SER A 2 -15.77 -49.55 -13.85
N ARG A 3 -14.76 -48.82 -13.32
CA ARG A 3 -13.36 -49.20 -13.49
C ARG A 3 -12.46 -48.35 -12.57
N TRP A 4 -11.87 -49.04 -11.66
CA TRP A 4 -10.70 -48.69 -10.87
C TRP A 4 -9.45 -48.79 -11.77
N SER A 5 -8.50 -47.90 -11.61
CA SER A 5 -7.10 -48.13 -12.00
C SER A 5 -6.20 -47.52 -10.94
N ALA A 6 -5.60 -48.39 -10.17
CA ALA A 6 -4.52 -48.10 -9.22
C ALA A 6 -3.21 -47.89 -9.99
N TRP A 7 -2.37 -46.92 -9.60
CA TRP A 7 -0.97 -46.87 -9.95
C TRP A 7 -0.09 -46.75 -8.71
N LEU A 8 0.93 -47.57 -8.74
CA LEU A 8 1.89 -47.93 -7.72
C LEU A 8 2.82 -46.79 -7.32
N ILE A 9 3.10 -46.69 -6.02
CA ILE A 9 4.13 -45.88 -5.39
C ILE A 9 5.47 -46.65 -5.45
N PRO A 10 6.60 -46.03 -5.83
CA PRO A 10 7.90 -46.55 -5.44
C PRO A 10 8.41 -45.84 -4.19
N TRP A 11 8.79 -46.65 -3.21
CA TRP A 11 9.55 -46.28 -2.01
C TRP A 11 10.90 -45.67 -2.39
N ILE A 12 11.25 -44.50 -1.82
CA ILE A 12 12.61 -44.01 -1.76
C ILE A 12 13.00 -43.82 -0.30
N ALA A 13 14.14 -44.37 0.03
CA ALA A 13 14.68 -44.55 1.35
C ALA A 13 15.02 -43.20 2.04
N VAL A 14 14.63 -43.10 3.31
CA VAL A 14 15.08 -42.09 4.24
C VAL A 14 16.49 -42.45 4.68
N LEU A 15 17.47 -41.59 4.32
CA LEU A 15 18.79 -41.56 4.95
C LEU A 15 18.76 -40.53 6.07
N THR A 16 18.72 -41.00 7.28
CA THR A 16 18.97 -40.21 8.50
C THR A 16 20.45 -39.92 8.60
N TYR A 17 20.84 -38.64 8.55
CA TYR A 17 22.14 -38.18 9.06
C TYR A 17 21.94 -37.53 10.42
N GLY A 18 22.52 -38.18 11.41
CA GLY A 18 22.58 -37.68 12.78
C GLY A 18 23.53 -36.50 12.89
N CYS A 19 23.12 -35.48 13.63
CA CYS A 19 23.99 -34.42 14.11
C CYS A 19 24.86 -34.94 15.25
N VAL A 20 26.17 -34.87 15.06
CA VAL A 20 27.18 -34.99 16.13
C VAL A 20 27.68 -33.58 16.41
N PRO A 21 27.78 -33.15 17.67
CA PRO A 21 28.44 -31.88 18.00
C PRO A 21 29.94 -32.08 17.94
N LEU A 22 30.65 -31.24 17.22
CA LEU A 22 32.08 -31.08 17.29
C LEU A 22 32.38 -29.77 18.01
N GLU A 23 32.87 -29.91 19.25
CA GLU A 23 33.72 -28.89 19.87
C GLU A 23 35.08 -28.94 19.16
N GLY A 24 35.64 -27.79 18.87
CA GLY A 24 36.99 -27.69 18.32
C GLY A 24 37.29 -26.24 17.94
N ASP A 25 38.03 -25.59 18.84
CA ASP A 25 38.73 -24.33 18.56
C ASP A 25 39.61 -24.49 17.31
N ASP A 26 39.44 -23.61 16.35
CA ASP A 26 40.51 -23.23 15.44
C ASP A 26 40.32 -21.78 14.98
N ALA A 27 41.25 -20.93 15.42
CA ALA A 27 41.45 -19.62 14.88
C ALA A 27 42.02 -19.77 13.44
N GLY A 28 41.19 -19.52 12.44
CA GLY A 28 41.55 -19.59 11.03
C GLY A 28 40.88 -18.52 10.24
N GLU A 29 41.65 -17.52 9.83
CA GLU A 29 41.55 -16.57 8.72
C GLU A 29 40.12 -16.21 8.28
N GLU A 30 39.73 -14.97 8.57
CA GLU A 30 38.65 -14.30 7.87
C GLU A 30 38.87 -14.34 6.36
N PRO A 31 37.91 -14.87 5.53
CA PRO A 31 37.99 -14.68 4.09
C PRO A 31 37.82 -13.20 3.83
N GLY A 32 38.79 -12.61 3.15
CA GLY A 32 38.90 -11.20 2.82
C GLY A 32 37.54 -10.57 2.51
N ALA A 33 37.23 -9.50 3.22
CA ALA A 33 36.11 -8.64 2.96
C ALA A 33 36.24 -8.17 1.50
N HIS A 34 35.43 -8.73 0.60
CA HIS A 34 35.14 -8.08 -0.66
C HIS A 34 34.45 -6.77 -0.30
N GLU A 35 35.17 -5.66 -0.47
CA GLU A 35 34.62 -4.32 -0.40
C GLU A 35 33.44 -4.25 -1.38
N ARG A 36 32.23 -4.44 -0.89
CA ARG A 36 31.04 -4.07 -1.62
C ARG A 36 30.92 -2.56 -1.52
N THR A 37 31.27 -1.85 -2.58
CA THR A 37 30.95 -0.44 -2.72
C THR A 37 29.44 -0.32 -2.65
N LEU A 38 28.95 0.33 -1.61
CA LEU A 38 27.53 0.65 -1.49
C LEU A 38 27.25 1.83 -2.42
N THR A 39 26.19 1.76 -3.23
CA THR A 39 25.83 2.83 -4.17
C THR A 39 24.47 3.41 -3.81
N GLY A 40 24.37 4.73 -3.75
CA GLY A 40 23.10 5.46 -3.72
C GLY A 40 22.68 5.85 -5.12
N THR A 41 21.39 5.90 -5.39
CA THR A 41 20.82 6.38 -6.66
C THR A 41 19.50 7.10 -6.40
N GLU A 42 19.36 8.31 -6.95
CA GLU A 42 18.13 9.11 -6.79
C GLU A 42 17.90 10.01 -8.02
N VAL A 43 16.63 10.32 -8.29
CA VAL A 43 16.23 11.25 -9.34
C VAL A 43 15.96 12.62 -8.73
N ILE A 44 16.63 13.67 -9.24
CA ILE A 44 16.50 15.04 -8.76
C ILE A 44 15.90 15.96 -9.82
N ASP A 45 15.14 16.95 -9.35
CA ASP A 45 14.59 18.01 -10.15
C ASP A 45 15.52 19.24 -10.13
N PHE A 46 15.45 20.07 -11.17
CA PHE A 46 16.22 21.31 -11.18
C PHE A 46 15.73 22.30 -10.11
N SER A 47 16.66 23.05 -9.52
CA SER A 47 16.37 24.06 -8.51
C SER A 47 16.11 25.44 -9.14
N THR A 48 16.88 25.81 -10.15
CA THR A 48 16.79 27.08 -10.88
C THR A 48 17.06 26.89 -12.36
N ALA A 49 16.51 27.81 -13.17
CA ALA A 49 16.81 27.91 -14.59
C ALA A 49 17.52 29.25 -14.86
N SER A 50 18.69 29.19 -15.50
CA SER A 50 19.35 30.39 -15.96
C SER A 50 18.78 30.81 -17.30
N THR A 51 18.47 32.10 -17.47
CA THR A 51 18.10 32.75 -18.74
C THR A 51 16.93 32.08 -19.50
N LEU A 52 15.93 31.56 -18.79
CA LEU A 52 14.62 31.30 -19.39
C LEU A 52 13.80 32.61 -19.33
N ALA A 53 14.14 33.56 -20.21
CA ALA A 53 13.21 34.63 -20.52
C ALA A 53 12.01 34.02 -21.29
N ASN A 54 10.82 34.60 -21.09
CA ASN A 54 9.57 34.18 -21.80
C ASN A 54 9.65 34.16 -23.34
N THR A 55 10.78 34.66 -23.90
CA THR A 55 11.07 34.68 -25.33
C THR A 55 11.84 33.44 -25.80
N ASP A 56 12.51 32.70 -24.91
CA ASP A 56 13.39 31.58 -25.27
C ASP A 56 12.76 30.22 -24.97
N ALA A 57 11.76 30.19 -24.07
CA ALA A 57 10.96 29.01 -23.80
C ALA A 57 9.53 29.44 -23.43
N SER A 58 8.58 28.93 -24.14
CA SER A 58 7.15 29.13 -23.88
C SER A 58 6.51 27.79 -23.56
N GLY A 59 5.68 27.76 -22.50
CA GLY A 59 4.86 26.60 -22.17
C GLY A 59 3.40 26.90 -22.41
N LYS A 60 2.61 25.93 -22.85
CA LYS A 60 1.17 26.13 -22.99
C LYS A 60 0.45 26.13 -21.64
N THR A 61 0.97 25.43 -20.64
CA THR A 61 0.44 25.44 -19.27
C THR A 61 1.53 25.16 -18.25
N GLY A 62 1.48 25.82 -17.08
CA GLY A 62 2.26 25.44 -15.89
C GLY A 62 3.69 25.93 -15.79
N GLY A 63 4.25 26.60 -16.79
CA GLY A 63 5.63 27.12 -16.76
C GLY A 63 6.67 26.01 -16.53
N MET A 64 7.84 26.39 -16.00
CA MET A 64 8.99 25.48 -15.83
C MET A 64 8.74 24.29 -14.90
N THR A 65 7.72 24.32 -14.06
CA THR A 65 7.36 23.19 -13.18
C THR A 65 6.94 21.95 -13.95
N VAL A 66 6.48 22.10 -15.18
CA VAL A 66 6.14 20.98 -16.09
C VAL A 66 7.33 20.04 -16.31
N LEU A 67 8.54 20.58 -16.39
CA LEU A 67 9.75 19.76 -16.59
C LEU A 67 10.12 18.89 -15.38
N LYS A 68 9.54 19.15 -14.21
CA LYS A 68 9.71 18.33 -12.99
C LYS A 68 8.71 17.17 -12.92
N ALA A 69 7.54 17.35 -13.51
CA ALA A 69 6.54 16.30 -13.56
C ALA A 69 6.97 15.25 -14.59
N ASN A 70 7.07 14.00 -14.18
CA ASN A 70 7.11 12.89 -15.11
C ASN A 70 5.65 12.59 -15.49
N SER A 71 5.05 13.45 -16.34
CA SER A 71 3.69 13.17 -16.79
C SER A 71 3.73 11.93 -17.67
N SER A 72 3.16 10.85 -17.17
CA SER A 72 3.06 9.55 -17.87
C SER A 72 2.17 9.63 -19.12
N ASN A 73 1.55 10.76 -19.39
CA ASN A 73 0.47 10.90 -20.36
C ASN A 73 0.91 11.15 -21.80
N CYS A 74 2.22 11.33 -22.07
CA CYS A 74 2.74 11.41 -23.43
C CYS A 74 3.15 10.03 -23.94
N THR A 75 2.19 9.22 -24.38
CA THR A 75 2.46 7.97 -25.09
C THR A 75 2.67 8.22 -26.59
N VAL A 76 3.59 7.45 -27.17
CA VAL A 76 3.85 7.47 -28.62
C VAL A 76 2.53 7.26 -29.38
N GLY A 77 2.09 8.27 -30.12
CA GLY A 77 0.97 8.15 -31.07
C GLY A 77 -0.37 8.82 -30.66
N THR A 78 -0.50 9.40 -29.47
CA THR A 78 -1.69 10.16 -29.09
C THR A 78 -1.38 11.64 -28.88
N TYR A 79 -1.75 12.47 -29.82
CA TYR A 79 -1.47 13.91 -29.83
C TYR A 79 -2.23 14.73 -28.77
N ALA A 80 -3.31 14.21 -28.20
CA ALA A 80 -4.25 15.01 -27.43
C ALA A 80 -3.73 15.42 -26.03
N ASP A 81 -2.98 14.55 -25.36
CA ASP A 81 -2.60 14.75 -23.96
C ASP A 81 -1.27 15.50 -23.78
N CYS A 82 -0.37 15.41 -24.77
CA CYS A 82 0.93 16.07 -24.73
C CYS A 82 0.87 17.57 -25.03
N TYR A 83 -0.19 18.06 -25.66
CA TYR A 83 -0.36 19.49 -25.97
C TYR A 83 -0.61 20.37 -24.75
N ALA A 84 -0.92 19.80 -23.62
CA ALA A 84 -1.30 20.55 -22.43
C ALA A 84 -0.13 20.88 -21.50
N GLN A 85 0.98 20.11 -21.54
CA GLN A 85 2.04 20.17 -20.52
C GLN A 85 3.45 19.98 -21.10
N TYR A 86 3.95 20.94 -21.84
CA TYR A 86 5.34 20.97 -22.29
C TYR A 86 5.92 22.37 -22.26
N ILE A 87 7.25 22.45 -22.27
CA ILE A 87 8.01 23.67 -22.51
C ILE A 87 8.60 23.65 -23.91
N GLU A 88 8.40 24.73 -24.67
CA GLU A 88 9.03 24.91 -25.96
C GLU A 88 10.35 25.69 -25.81
N PHE A 89 11.43 25.11 -26.32
CA PHE A 89 12.75 25.72 -26.37
C PHE A 89 12.98 26.26 -27.78
N SER A 90 13.17 27.57 -27.89
CA SER A 90 13.49 28.21 -29.16
C SER A 90 14.88 27.82 -29.64
N ALA A 91 15.13 27.92 -30.94
CA ALA A 91 16.47 27.70 -31.52
C ALA A 91 17.52 28.72 -31.02
N ALA A 92 17.09 29.82 -30.41
CA ALA A 92 17.98 30.83 -29.82
C ALA A 92 18.32 30.55 -28.35
N TYR A 93 17.69 29.54 -27.72
CA TYR A 93 17.94 29.24 -26.32
C TYR A 93 19.38 28.80 -26.07
N THR A 94 20.06 29.44 -25.13
CA THR A 94 21.45 29.15 -24.72
C THR A 94 21.61 28.95 -23.21
N GLY A 95 20.51 29.02 -22.45
CA GLY A 95 20.51 28.87 -21.02
C GLY A 95 20.70 27.41 -20.55
N HIS A 96 20.61 27.19 -19.24
CA HIS A 96 20.71 25.88 -18.62
C HIS A 96 19.79 25.76 -17.41
N LEU A 97 19.54 24.52 -17.00
CA LEU A 97 18.87 24.16 -15.75
C LEU A 97 19.94 23.77 -14.73
N SER A 98 19.82 24.27 -13.50
CA SER A 98 20.70 23.95 -12.38
C SER A 98 20.01 22.97 -11.44
N PHE A 99 20.71 21.89 -11.10
CA PHE A 99 20.30 20.86 -10.16
C PHE A 99 21.25 20.92 -8.96
N LYS A 100 20.76 20.64 -7.77
CA LYS A 100 21.55 20.67 -6.54
C LYS A 100 21.53 19.32 -5.85
N LEU A 101 22.70 18.80 -5.49
CA LEU A 101 22.81 17.57 -4.67
C LEU A 101 22.13 17.71 -3.30
N SER A 102 22.01 18.97 -2.79
CA SER A 102 21.27 19.24 -1.56
C SER A 102 19.75 19.00 -1.65
N SER A 103 19.22 18.75 -2.85
CA SER A 103 17.82 18.36 -3.04
C SER A 103 17.59 16.84 -2.95
N LEU A 104 18.66 16.03 -2.78
CA LEU A 104 18.53 14.61 -2.50
C LEU A 104 17.81 14.40 -1.16
N THR A 105 17.00 13.34 -1.08
CA THR A 105 16.32 12.96 0.17
C THR A 105 17.30 12.36 1.18
N GLN A 106 18.42 11.83 0.69
CA GLN A 106 19.55 11.36 1.49
C GLN A 106 20.55 12.48 1.74
N ALA A 107 21.47 12.26 2.68
CA ALA A 107 22.58 13.20 2.91
C ALA A 107 23.36 13.40 1.59
N ALA A 108 23.53 14.66 1.19
CA ALA A 108 24.19 15.01 -0.06
C ALA A 108 25.62 14.43 -0.09
N PRO A 109 25.96 13.58 -1.09
CA PRO A 109 27.32 13.06 -1.25
C PRO A 109 28.29 14.19 -1.61
N ALA A 110 29.58 14.00 -1.29
CA ALA A 110 30.61 14.86 -1.81
C ALA A 110 30.68 14.73 -3.35
N PRO A 111 30.99 15.81 -4.09
CA PRO A 111 31.09 15.73 -5.56
C PRO A 111 31.99 14.61 -6.07
N SER A 112 33.05 14.28 -5.35
CA SER A 112 33.99 13.19 -5.70
C SER A 112 33.40 11.78 -5.60
N GLN A 113 32.28 11.64 -4.90
CA GLN A 113 31.59 10.35 -4.73
C GLN A 113 30.62 10.06 -5.86
N ILE A 114 30.30 11.03 -6.71
CA ILE A 114 29.35 10.86 -7.80
C ILE A 114 29.97 9.96 -8.89
N THR A 115 29.31 8.84 -9.15
CA THR A 115 29.75 7.80 -10.10
C THR A 115 29.01 7.86 -11.42
N HIS A 116 27.72 8.22 -11.41
CA HIS A 116 26.92 8.32 -12.62
C HIS A 116 25.99 9.52 -12.59
N ILE A 117 25.78 10.12 -13.75
CA ILE A 117 24.78 11.14 -14.01
C ILE A 117 24.08 10.78 -15.32
N GLN A 118 22.75 10.67 -15.27
CA GLN A 118 21.91 10.41 -16.43
C GLN A 118 20.90 11.53 -16.60
N VAL A 119 20.65 11.95 -17.84
CA VAL A 119 19.55 12.88 -18.16
C VAL A 119 18.33 12.07 -18.53
N LEU A 120 17.25 12.29 -17.78
CA LEU A 120 15.93 11.69 -18.02
C LEU A 120 15.05 12.73 -18.69
N THR A 121 14.51 12.45 -19.86
CA THR A 121 13.75 13.43 -20.64
C THR A 121 12.76 12.80 -21.61
N LYS A 122 11.73 13.56 -21.99
CA LYS A 122 10.84 13.27 -23.12
C LYS A 122 10.87 14.45 -24.07
N TYR A 123 10.94 14.19 -25.35
CA TYR A 123 11.24 15.16 -26.38
C TYR A 123 10.30 15.03 -27.57
N GLN A 124 9.88 16.17 -28.12
CA GLN A 124 9.30 16.29 -29.45
C GLN A 124 9.94 17.48 -30.17
N GLY A 125 10.31 17.32 -31.42
CA GLY A 125 10.91 18.37 -32.22
C GLY A 125 11.73 17.83 -33.38
N PRO A 126 12.52 18.69 -34.02
CA PRO A 126 13.30 18.30 -35.20
C PRO A 126 14.36 17.24 -34.85
N ALA A 127 14.46 16.24 -35.72
CA ALA A 127 15.33 15.07 -35.51
C ALA A 127 16.14 14.69 -36.77
N VAL A 128 16.17 15.52 -37.79
CA VAL A 128 16.91 15.31 -39.06
C VAL A 128 18.28 15.98 -39.02
N SER A 129 19.17 15.61 -39.94
CA SER A 129 20.55 16.10 -39.95
C SER A 129 20.67 17.63 -40.14
N THR A 130 19.70 18.24 -40.79
CA THR A 130 19.65 19.69 -41.03
C THR A 130 18.96 20.49 -39.95
N SER A 131 18.20 19.83 -39.06
CA SER A 131 17.53 20.45 -37.91
C SER A 131 17.43 19.44 -36.79
N TYR A 132 18.11 19.69 -35.67
CA TYR A 132 18.14 18.80 -34.50
C TYR A 132 18.64 19.53 -33.24
N TYR A 133 18.46 18.92 -32.09
CA TYR A 133 18.88 19.39 -30.78
C TYR A 133 19.88 18.43 -30.11
N ARG A 134 20.62 18.96 -29.14
CA ARG A 134 21.58 18.21 -28.31
C ARG A 134 21.30 18.44 -26.85
N TRP A 135 21.35 17.39 -26.04
CA TRP A 135 21.41 17.46 -24.59
C TRP A 135 22.85 17.54 -24.17
N GLN A 136 23.15 18.48 -23.26
CA GLN A 136 24.50 18.71 -22.77
C GLN A 136 24.52 18.83 -21.26
N LEU A 137 25.59 18.32 -20.65
CA LEU A 137 25.96 18.56 -19.25
C LEU A 137 27.21 19.44 -19.21
N TYR A 138 27.30 20.31 -18.18
CA TYR A 138 28.42 21.21 -18.02
C TYR A 138 29.52 20.56 -17.20
N ARG A 139 30.71 20.45 -17.77
CA ARG A 139 31.91 19.98 -17.09
C ARG A 139 32.57 21.15 -16.38
N PHE A 140 32.56 21.13 -15.06
CA PHE A 140 33.14 22.25 -14.24
C PHE A 140 34.66 22.26 -14.30
N THR A 141 35.31 21.10 -14.40
CA THR A 141 36.78 20.99 -14.44
C THR A 141 37.43 21.66 -15.65
N THR A 142 36.74 21.75 -16.77
CA THR A 142 37.24 22.36 -18.02
C THR A 142 36.38 23.51 -18.50
N ALA A 143 35.38 23.92 -17.72
CA ALA A 143 34.44 25.00 -18.06
C ALA A 143 33.78 24.81 -19.44
N SER A 144 33.38 23.59 -19.78
CA SER A 144 32.90 23.24 -21.12
C SER A 144 31.62 22.39 -21.09
N TRP A 145 30.82 22.50 -22.16
CA TRP A 145 29.62 21.69 -22.33
C TRP A 145 29.93 20.41 -23.09
N VAL A 146 29.47 19.28 -22.59
CA VAL A 146 29.66 17.93 -23.16
C VAL A 146 28.32 17.40 -23.63
N ASN A 147 28.26 16.86 -24.84
CA ASN A 147 27.07 16.23 -25.39
C ASN A 147 26.84 14.88 -24.72
N VAL A 148 25.61 14.66 -24.23
CA VAL A 148 25.16 13.39 -23.65
C VAL A 148 24.10 12.72 -24.52
N GLY A 149 23.53 13.44 -25.48
CA GLY A 149 22.56 12.90 -26.42
C GLY A 149 22.22 13.85 -27.55
N THR A 150 21.58 13.33 -28.59
CA THR A 150 21.04 14.09 -29.72
C THR A 150 19.66 13.62 -30.11
N SER A 151 18.82 14.54 -30.61
CA SER A 151 17.56 14.19 -31.22
C SER A 151 17.71 13.60 -32.62
N GLN A 152 18.88 13.80 -33.27
CA GLN A 152 19.16 13.31 -34.63
C GLN A 152 18.96 11.79 -34.71
N GLY A 153 18.21 11.35 -35.72
CA GLY A 153 17.88 9.96 -35.92
C GLY A 153 16.74 9.40 -35.09
N ARG A 154 16.09 10.24 -34.30
CA ARG A 154 14.82 9.92 -33.61
C ARG A 154 13.63 10.23 -34.53
N GLY A 155 12.40 10.00 -34.08
CA GLY A 155 11.20 10.41 -34.83
C GLY A 155 11.11 11.93 -34.96
N ASP A 156 11.10 12.44 -36.21
CA ASP A 156 10.97 13.88 -36.46
C ASP A 156 9.57 14.38 -36.09
N TRP A 157 9.50 15.35 -35.17
CA TRP A 157 8.24 15.87 -34.61
C TRP A 157 7.32 14.81 -33.99
N VAL A 158 7.89 13.73 -33.46
CA VAL A 158 7.18 12.68 -32.74
C VAL A 158 7.66 12.65 -31.29
N TRP A 159 6.72 12.56 -30.33
CA TRP A 159 7.10 12.38 -28.93
C TRP A 159 7.93 11.11 -28.74
N THR A 160 9.08 11.26 -28.14
CA THR A 160 9.90 10.10 -27.77
C THR A 160 9.29 9.36 -26.58
N PRO A 161 9.53 8.04 -26.42
CA PRO A 161 9.43 7.41 -25.11
C PRO A 161 10.33 8.14 -24.10
N ALA A 162 10.21 7.84 -22.82
CA ALA A 162 11.13 8.34 -21.81
C ALA A 162 12.57 7.96 -22.19
N LEU A 163 13.43 8.97 -22.36
CA LEU A 163 14.83 8.80 -22.75
C LEU A 163 15.70 8.83 -21.50
N THR A 164 16.63 7.89 -21.41
CA THR A 164 17.75 7.91 -20.47
C THR A 164 19.03 8.15 -21.24
N LEU A 165 19.68 9.30 -21.02
CA LEU A 165 20.90 9.70 -21.73
C LEU A 165 22.07 9.64 -20.76
N ASN A 166 23.07 8.84 -21.09
CA ASN A 166 24.24 8.60 -20.26
C ASN A 166 25.37 9.59 -20.61
N LEU A 167 26.24 9.87 -19.63
CA LEU A 167 27.54 10.43 -19.92
C LEU A 167 28.32 9.50 -20.87
N PRO A 168 29.12 10.05 -21.81
CA PRO A 168 30.08 9.23 -22.55
C PRO A 168 31.00 8.44 -21.61
N SER A 169 31.32 7.21 -21.95
CA SER A 169 32.15 6.32 -21.11
C SER A 169 33.57 6.85 -20.85
N THR A 170 34.01 7.84 -21.62
CA THR A 170 35.29 8.55 -21.42
C THR A 170 35.23 9.64 -20.37
N GLU A 171 34.07 9.92 -19.83
CA GLU A 171 33.83 11.03 -18.90
C GLU A 171 33.71 10.54 -17.45
N THR A 172 34.26 11.32 -16.51
CA THR A 172 34.13 11.06 -15.07
C THR A 172 32.98 11.91 -14.51
N ALA A 173 31.98 11.29 -13.92
CA ALA A 173 30.76 11.95 -13.47
C ALA A 173 31.03 13.10 -12.46
N SER A 174 31.97 12.93 -11.55
CA SER A 174 32.36 13.96 -10.59
C SER A 174 32.84 15.27 -11.22
N SER A 175 33.35 15.24 -12.46
CA SER A 175 33.79 16.44 -13.18
C SER A 175 32.64 17.35 -13.64
N PHE A 176 31.40 16.84 -13.58
CA PHE A 176 30.17 17.57 -13.92
C PHE A 176 29.46 18.14 -12.69
N VAL A 177 30.05 18.00 -11.51
CA VAL A 177 29.54 18.53 -10.25
C VAL A 177 30.46 19.62 -9.77
N SER A 178 29.91 20.79 -9.44
CA SER A 178 30.67 21.89 -8.85
C SER A 178 31.06 21.62 -7.39
N SER A 179 31.93 22.40 -6.83
CA SER A 179 32.35 22.28 -5.42
C SER A 179 31.20 22.48 -4.42
N ASP A 180 30.13 23.17 -4.82
CA ASP A 180 28.92 23.39 -4.01
C ASP A 180 27.76 22.44 -4.39
N GLY A 181 28.05 21.36 -5.13
CA GLY A 181 27.10 20.32 -5.48
C GLY A 181 26.12 20.71 -6.59
N GLU A 182 26.45 21.67 -7.45
CA GLU A 182 25.62 22.01 -8.61
C GLU A 182 25.95 21.13 -9.82
N ILE A 183 24.91 20.69 -10.53
CA ILE A 183 24.99 20.05 -11.86
C ILE A 183 24.20 20.93 -12.84
N ARG A 184 24.74 21.18 -14.04
CA ARG A 184 24.05 21.98 -15.06
C ARG A 184 23.75 21.12 -16.29
N ALA A 185 22.49 21.15 -16.71
CA ALA A 185 22.02 20.50 -17.93
C ALA A 185 21.35 21.51 -18.87
N ARG A 186 21.45 21.28 -20.18
CA ARG A 186 20.71 22.09 -21.15
C ARG A 186 20.31 21.27 -22.38
N LEU A 187 19.24 21.74 -23.03
CA LEU A 187 18.89 21.38 -24.39
C LEU A 187 19.30 22.56 -25.28
N ILE A 188 20.10 22.31 -26.32
CA ILE A 188 20.57 23.35 -27.23
C ILE A 188 20.45 22.89 -28.68
N LYS A 189 20.17 23.82 -29.57
CA LYS A 189 20.15 23.58 -31.01
C LYS A 189 21.50 23.03 -31.51
N GLY A 190 21.45 21.92 -32.25
CA GLY A 190 22.58 21.38 -33.01
C GLY A 190 22.65 21.95 -34.40
N ALA A 191 21.51 22.06 -35.11
CA ALA A 191 21.33 22.70 -36.39
C ALA A 191 19.86 23.13 -36.58
N GLY A 192 19.56 23.92 -37.60
CA GLY A 192 18.21 24.36 -37.97
C GLY A 192 17.73 25.60 -37.21
N THR A 193 16.48 25.98 -37.45
CA THR A 193 15.83 27.16 -36.84
C THR A 193 14.56 26.83 -36.10
N ASP A 194 14.13 25.56 -36.13
CA ASP A 194 12.90 25.11 -35.47
C ASP A 194 13.05 25.07 -33.95
N ALA A 195 11.99 25.27 -33.23
CA ALA A 195 11.90 25.07 -31.78
C ALA A 195 11.85 23.57 -31.43
N ALA A 196 12.00 23.24 -30.16
CA ALA A 196 11.84 21.88 -29.63
C ALA A 196 11.03 21.89 -28.35
N GLN A 197 10.35 20.80 -28.06
CA GLN A 197 9.45 20.66 -26.91
C GLN A 197 9.95 19.57 -25.96
N LEU A 198 9.93 19.86 -24.68
CA LEU A 198 10.20 18.92 -23.60
C LEU A 198 9.01 18.81 -22.66
N ASP A 199 8.62 17.59 -22.34
CA ASP A 199 7.67 17.26 -21.29
C ASP A 199 8.38 17.09 -19.92
N SER A 200 9.61 16.57 -19.93
CA SER A 200 10.41 16.43 -18.70
C SER A 200 11.90 16.61 -18.99
N LEU A 201 12.62 17.14 -17.99
CA LEU A 201 14.08 17.12 -17.94
C LEU A 201 14.52 17.02 -16.47
N ARG A 202 14.97 15.84 -16.09
CA ARG A 202 15.39 15.48 -14.72
C ARG A 202 16.78 14.85 -14.77
N LEU A 203 17.45 14.74 -13.64
CA LEU A 203 18.71 14.00 -13.55
C LEU A 203 18.54 12.81 -12.59
N GLN A 204 19.07 11.67 -13.00
CA GLN A 204 19.34 10.56 -12.08
C GLN A 204 20.82 10.62 -11.72
N VAL A 205 21.11 10.65 -10.43
CA VAL A 205 22.47 10.72 -9.90
C VAL A 205 22.74 9.46 -9.08
N SER A 206 23.89 8.82 -9.31
CA SER A 206 24.36 7.70 -8.50
C SER A 206 25.72 8.05 -7.89
N TRP A 207 25.97 7.57 -6.68
CA TRP A 207 27.20 7.85 -5.94
C TRP A 207 27.67 6.66 -5.12
N ASP A 208 28.96 6.63 -4.83
CA ASP A 208 29.57 5.68 -3.91
C ASP A 208 29.41 6.14 -2.47
N ILE A 209 28.96 5.24 -1.62
CA ILE A 209 28.94 5.47 -0.19
C ILE A 209 30.26 4.90 0.36
N PRO A 210 31.11 5.73 1.04
CA PRO A 210 32.40 5.28 1.52
C PRO A 210 32.28 4.04 2.41
N SER A 211 33.08 3.03 2.14
CA SER A 211 33.16 1.78 2.92
C SER A 211 33.65 1.97 4.37
N THR A 212 34.03 3.20 4.76
CA THR A 212 34.44 3.56 6.12
C THR A 212 33.26 3.86 7.06
N CYS A 213 32.04 3.88 6.57
CA CYS A 213 30.88 4.00 7.45
C CYS A 213 30.61 2.68 8.16
N THR A 214 30.87 2.64 9.47
CA THR A 214 30.44 1.52 10.31
C THR A 214 28.94 1.69 10.58
N PRO A 215 28.09 0.74 10.14
CA PRO A 215 26.67 0.80 10.45
C PRO A 215 26.45 0.85 11.96
N GLU A 216 25.58 1.73 12.40
CA GLU A 216 25.19 1.81 13.79
C GLU A 216 24.58 0.50 14.29
N THR A 217 24.67 0.22 15.59
CA THR A 217 24.01 -0.94 16.20
C THR A 217 22.48 -0.82 16.08
N ASN A 218 21.74 -1.93 16.23
CA ASN A 218 20.28 -1.90 16.25
C ASN A 218 19.76 -0.93 17.32
N ALA A 219 20.37 -0.92 18.50
CA ALA A 219 19.99 -0.03 19.59
C ALA A 219 20.23 1.46 19.23
N ALA A 220 21.36 1.79 18.62
CA ALA A 220 21.67 3.15 18.19
C ALA A 220 20.73 3.61 17.06
N PHE A 221 20.43 2.74 16.10
CA PHE A 221 19.45 2.99 15.02
C PHE A 221 18.08 3.31 15.59
N CYS A 222 17.57 2.48 16.49
CA CYS A 222 16.28 2.70 17.14
C CYS A 222 16.26 4.00 17.95
N ALA A 223 17.33 4.26 18.73
CA ALA A 223 17.45 5.49 19.52
C ALA A 223 17.49 6.76 18.65
N ARG A 224 18.23 6.74 17.55
CA ARG A 224 18.32 7.86 16.61
C ARG A 224 16.98 8.19 15.95
N LEU A 225 16.17 7.17 15.65
CA LEU A 225 14.83 7.33 15.12
C LEU A 225 13.78 7.62 16.21
N GLY A 226 14.20 7.72 17.49
CA GLY A 226 13.28 7.95 18.63
C GLY A 226 12.33 6.79 18.86
N ARG A 227 12.77 5.54 18.57
CA ARG A 227 11.98 4.33 18.70
C ARG A 227 12.58 3.42 19.77
N ASN A 228 11.73 2.76 20.56
CA ASN A 228 12.16 1.89 21.65
C ASN A 228 11.36 0.58 21.75
N CYS A 229 10.49 0.29 20.76
CA CYS A 229 9.74 -0.96 20.69
C CYS A 229 9.33 -1.34 19.27
N GLY A 230 9.04 -2.63 19.07
CA GLY A 230 8.52 -3.15 17.79
C GLY A 230 9.51 -3.09 16.63
N GLN A 231 9.05 -3.47 15.46
CA GLN A 231 9.83 -3.44 14.22
C GLN A 231 9.92 -2.01 13.67
N VAL A 232 11.13 -1.59 13.29
CA VAL A 232 11.38 -0.25 12.74
C VAL A 232 12.16 -0.38 11.43
N THR A 233 11.65 0.28 10.38
CA THR A 233 12.33 0.43 9.09
C THR A 233 12.71 1.89 8.90
N GLY A 234 13.90 2.13 8.39
CA GLY A 234 14.40 3.49 8.12
C GLY A 234 15.77 3.45 7.44
N THR A 235 16.35 4.61 7.24
CA THR A 235 17.71 4.75 6.71
C THR A 235 18.70 4.78 7.88
N ASP A 236 19.76 3.95 7.84
CA ASP A 236 20.80 3.93 8.88
C ASP A 236 21.76 5.13 8.75
N ASN A 237 22.73 5.22 9.68
CA ASN A 237 23.73 6.29 9.67
C ASN A 237 24.66 6.25 8.44
N CYS A 238 24.66 5.16 7.69
CA CYS A 238 25.42 4.98 6.45
C CYS A 238 24.57 5.23 5.18
N GLY A 239 23.32 5.71 5.33
CA GLY A 239 22.43 5.99 4.20
C GLY A 239 21.76 4.74 3.62
N GLN A 240 21.84 3.57 4.30
CA GLN A 240 21.26 2.33 3.81
C GLN A 240 19.87 2.07 4.42
N ALA A 241 18.95 1.58 3.58
CA ALA A 241 17.66 1.10 4.07
C ALA A 241 17.86 -0.10 4.99
N ARG A 242 17.31 -0.03 6.19
CA ARG A 242 17.47 -1.05 7.23
C ARG A 242 16.16 -1.31 7.94
N THR A 243 15.90 -2.57 8.22
CA THR A 243 14.80 -3.00 9.07
C THR A 243 15.35 -3.70 10.30
N VAL A 244 15.02 -3.19 11.47
CA VAL A 244 15.30 -3.81 12.76
C VAL A 244 14.03 -4.50 13.23
N SER A 245 14.08 -5.82 13.41
CA SER A 245 12.91 -6.64 13.75
C SER A 245 12.29 -6.29 15.12
N SER A 246 13.09 -5.73 16.03
CA SER A 246 12.60 -5.21 17.31
C SER A 246 13.53 -4.16 17.87
N CYS A 247 12.98 -2.99 18.18
CA CYS A 247 13.66 -1.94 18.94
C CYS A 247 13.53 -2.10 20.46
N GLY A 248 12.91 -3.17 20.91
CA GLY A 248 12.71 -3.48 22.32
C GLY A 248 11.27 -3.90 22.62
N THR A 249 11.03 -4.19 23.90
CA THR A 249 9.71 -4.51 24.45
C THR A 249 9.38 -3.53 25.57
N CYS A 250 8.12 -3.13 25.65
CA CYS A 250 7.66 -2.21 26.68
C CYS A 250 7.44 -2.95 28.01
N LEU A 251 7.75 -2.27 29.11
CA LEU A 251 7.44 -2.77 30.45
C LEU A 251 5.98 -2.47 30.78
N SER A 252 5.25 -3.46 31.29
CA SER A 252 3.88 -3.24 31.79
C SER A 252 3.86 -2.09 32.83
N PRO A 253 2.93 -1.13 32.73
CA PRO A 253 1.71 -1.10 31.90
C PRO A 253 1.85 -0.42 30.52
N GLU A 254 3.06 -0.10 30.09
CA GLU A 254 3.28 0.51 28.77
C GLU A 254 3.13 -0.51 27.63
N THR A 255 2.63 -0.04 26.49
CA THR A 255 2.52 -0.80 25.25
C THR A 255 3.20 -0.06 24.11
N CYS A 256 3.66 -0.80 23.11
CA CYS A 256 4.30 -0.21 21.94
C CYS A 256 3.27 0.61 21.16
N GLY A 257 3.51 1.91 21.01
CA GLY A 257 2.54 2.83 20.43
C GLY A 257 1.48 3.36 21.42
N GLY A 258 1.47 2.89 22.67
CA GLY A 258 0.43 3.21 23.65
C GLY A 258 0.31 4.69 24.00
N GLY A 259 1.36 5.49 23.80
CA GLY A 259 1.33 6.94 23.95
C GLY A 259 0.93 7.70 22.65
N GLY A 260 0.42 7.02 21.63
CA GLY A 260 0.02 7.62 20.34
C GLY A 260 1.17 7.82 19.36
N THR A 261 2.39 7.40 19.70
CA THR A 261 3.56 7.46 18.80
C THR A 261 3.99 6.03 18.45
N ALA A 262 3.88 5.67 17.17
CA ALA A 262 4.26 4.33 16.69
C ALA A 262 5.71 3.99 17.10
N ASN A 263 5.94 2.74 17.51
CA ASN A 263 7.24 2.22 17.94
C ASN A 263 7.87 2.96 19.17
N VAL A 264 7.05 3.64 19.95
CA VAL A 264 7.46 4.25 21.23
C VAL A 264 6.64 3.64 22.35
N CYS A 265 7.30 3.14 23.38
CA CYS A 265 6.62 2.69 24.58
C CYS A 265 5.94 3.87 25.26
N GLY A 266 4.68 3.70 25.57
CA GLY A 266 3.91 4.70 26.28
C GLY A 266 2.73 4.06 27.00
N GLN A 267 2.28 4.70 28.06
CA GLN A 267 0.98 4.39 28.63
C GLN A 267 -0.05 4.98 27.66
N GLY A 268 -0.76 4.12 26.96
CA GLY A 268 -2.04 4.52 26.39
C GLY A 268 -2.83 5.16 27.54
N ALA A 269 -3.53 6.25 27.27
CA ALA A 269 -4.54 6.69 28.21
C ALA A 269 -5.25 5.40 28.66
N SER A 270 -5.30 5.14 29.98
CA SER A 270 -5.89 3.94 30.57
C SER A 270 -7.31 3.80 30.04
N CYS A 271 -7.43 3.19 28.88
CA CYS A 271 -8.71 3.01 28.23
C CYS A 271 -9.09 1.53 28.30
N THR A 272 -10.20 1.29 28.92
CA THR A 272 -10.83 -0.02 28.86
C THR A 272 -11.53 -0.14 27.51
N ARG A 273 -11.01 -0.99 26.62
CA ARG A 273 -11.73 -1.33 25.38
C ARG A 273 -13.03 -2.06 25.72
N ALA A 274 -14.02 -1.88 24.87
CA ALA A 274 -15.28 -2.60 25.00
C ALA A 274 -15.05 -4.12 24.89
N SER A 275 -15.71 -4.87 25.76
CA SER A 275 -15.66 -6.34 25.76
C SER A 275 -16.87 -6.90 25.00
N PHE A 276 -16.65 -7.92 24.21
CA PHE A 276 -17.66 -8.64 23.44
C PHE A 276 -17.61 -10.14 23.82
N PRO A 277 -18.23 -10.52 24.93
CA PRO A 277 -18.23 -11.93 25.36
C PRO A 277 -19.10 -12.79 24.45
N LYS A 278 -18.82 -14.10 24.44
CA LYS A 278 -19.64 -15.11 23.79
C LYS A 278 -21.13 -14.94 24.13
N GLY A 279 -22.00 -15.11 23.15
CA GLY A 279 -23.44 -14.96 23.31
C GLY A 279 -23.92 -13.51 23.31
N THR A 280 -23.05 -12.52 23.05
CA THR A 280 -23.47 -11.14 22.82
C THR A 280 -24.37 -11.06 21.59
N THR A 281 -25.56 -10.50 21.74
CA THR A 281 -26.51 -10.30 20.63
C THR A 281 -26.22 -9.02 19.85
N TRP A 282 -26.50 -9.02 18.56
CA TRP A 282 -26.11 -7.93 17.69
C TRP A 282 -27.13 -7.61 16.60
N MET A 283 -26.98 -6.46 15.97
CA MET A 283 -27.72 -6.03 14.78
C MET A 283 -26.77 -5.33 13.83
N TRP A 284 -26.88 -5.60 12.56
CA TRP A 284 -26.02 -5.07 11.51
C TRP A 284 -26.84 -4.32 10.46
N ASP A 285 -26.47 -3.06 10.21
CA ASP A 285 -27.13 -2.21 9.21
C ASP A 285 -26.11 -1.26 8.58
N LEU A 286 -25.81 -1.47 7.31
CA LEU A 286 -24.83 -0.68 6.55
C LEU A 286 -25.46 0.28 5.55
N GLU A 287 -26.80 0.25 5.37
CA GLU A 287 -27.50 1.03 4.36
C GLU A 287 -28.16 2.32 4.90
N ASN A 288 -27.66 2.87 6.01
CA ASN A 288 -28.16 4.11 6.62
C ASN A 288 -29.58 4.07 7.20
N SER A 289 -30.19 2.92 7.32
CA SER A 289 -31.43 2.80 8.08
C SER A 289 -31.13 3.00 9.55
N ALA A 290 -31.91 3.86 10.22
CA ALA A 290 -31.76 4.09 11.66
C ALA A 290 -32.25 2.86 12.41
N ILE A 291 -31.36 2.06 12.98
CA ILE A 291 -31.72 0.90 13.83
C ILE A 291 -32.53 1.43 15.02
N PRO A 292 -33.72 0.88 15.30
CA PRO A 292 -34.49 1.26 16.50
C PRO A 292 -33.74 0.90 17.79
N THR A 293 -33.68 1.80 18.74
CA THR A 293 -32.93 1.60 19.99
C THR A 293 -33.51 0.54 20.92
N ASN A 294 -34.76 0.14 20.70
CA ASN A 294 -35.50 -0.82 21.53
C ASN A 294 -35.38 -2.29 21.06
N LEU A 295 -34.56 -2.58 20.04
CA LEU A 295 -34.34 -3.96 19.62
C LEU A 295 -33.60 -4.75 20.72
N ASN A 296 -33.92 -6.06 20.81
CA ASN A 296 -33.23 -6.99 21.71
C ASN A 296 -31.85 -7.39 21.13
N ALA A 297 -30.97 -6.40 20.98
CA ALA A 297 -29.58 -6.57 20.58
C ALA A 297 -28.70 -5.67 21.45
N GLN A 298 -27.56 -6.19 21.86
CA GLN A 298 -26.61 -5.49 22.74
C GLN A 298 -25.62 -4.64 21.95
N VAL A 299 -25.35 -5.04 20.69
CA VAL A 299 -24.39 -4.43 19.79
C VAL A 299 -25.07 -3.98 18.51
N TYR A 300 -24.76 -2.77 18.06
CA TYR A 300 -25.16 -2.26 16.76
C TYR A 300 -23.92 -2.01 15.89
N VAL A 301 -23.86 -2.67 14.75
CA VAL A 301 -22.83 -2.48 13.75
C VAL A 301 -23.38 -1.59 12.66
N VAL A 302 -22.71 -0.47 12.40
CA VAL A 302 -23.18 0.61 11.52
C VAL A 302 -22.06 1.17 10.66
N ASP A 303 -22.41 1.71 9.49
CA ASP A 303 -21.42 2.33 8.60
C ASP A 303 -20.73 3.53 9.26
N LEU A 304 -19.39 3.52 9.26
CA LEU A 304 -18.55 4.57 9.87
C LEU A 304 -18.81 5.96 9.28
N PHE A 305 -18.95 6.04 7.96
CA PHE A 305 -19.04 7.34 7.28
C PHE A 305 -20.43 7.94 7.36
N ASN A 306 -21.43 7.10 7.22
CA ASN A 306 -22.83 7.50 7.06
C ASN A 306 -23.55 7.70 8.40
N THR A 307 -23.11 7.03 9.48
CA THR A 307 -23.71 7.20 10.81
C THR A 307 -23.10 8.42 11.51
N SER A 308 -23.95 9.35 11.92
CA SER A 308 -23.49 10.56 12.63
C SER A 308 -23.03 10.27 14.07
N SER A 309 -22.14 11.11 14.61
CA SER A 309 -21.74 11.03 16.02
C SER A 309 -22.94 11.14 16.98
N ALA A 310 -23.94 11.98 16.63
CA ALA A 310 -25.16 12.11 17.43
C ALA A 310 -25.95 10.79 17.47
N LYS A 311 -26.03 10.07 16.34
CA LYS A 311 -26.73 8.78 16.29
C LYS A 311 -25.98 7.69 17.04
N ILE A 312 -24.65 7.69 17.00
CA ILE A 312 -23.81 6.80 17.82
C ILE A 312 -24.07 7.06 19.31
N GLN A 313 -24.12 8.33 19.74
CA GLN A 313 -24.41 8.68 21.13
C GLN A 313 -25.84 8.30 21.55
N GLU A 314 -26.82 8.40 20.65
CA GLU A 314 -28.18 7.92 20.88
C GLU A 314 -28.20 6.42 21.20
N TYR A 315 -27.52 5.61 20.40
CA TYR A 315 -27.38 4.16 20.62
C TYR A 315 -26.70 3.86 21.96
N LYS A 316 -25.59 4.54 22.24
CA LYS A 316 -24.87 4.38 23.53
C LYS A 316 -25.70 4.77 24.72
N SER A 317 -26.49 5.84 24.61
CA SER A 317 -27.43 6.28 25.67
C SER A 317 -28.55 5.27 25.91
N ALA A 318 -28.90 4.48 24.90
CA ALA A 318 -29.83 3.35 25.02
C ALA A 318 -29.15 2.05 25.50
N GLY A 319 -27.89 2.11 25.97
CA GLY A 319 -27.13 0.99 26.50
C GLY A 319 -26.54 0.04 25.43
N LYS A 320 -26.52 0.47 24.16
CA LYS A 320 -25.93 -0.34 23.08
C LYS A 320 -24.43 -0.06 22.96
N LYS A 321 -23.64 -1.08 22.63
CA LYS A 321 -22.28 -0.90 22.11
C LYS A 321 -22.36 -0.66 20.60
N VAL A 322 -21.52 0.22 20.09
CA VAL A 322 -21.51 0.59 18.67
C VAL A 322 -20.20 0.17 18.02
N VAL A 323 -20.31 -0.68 17.01
CA VAL A 323 -19.20 -1.10 16.15
C VAL A 323 -19.31 -0.33 14.84
N CYS A 324 -18.23 0.33 14.43
CA CYS A 324 -18.22 1.13 13.22
C CYS A 324 -17.54 0.36 12.08
N TYR A 325 -18.33 0.03 11.06
CA TYR A 325 -17.90 -0.67 9.85
C TYR A 325 -17.21 0.27 8.89
N PHE A 326 -16.13 -0.20 8.29
CA PHE A 326 -15.52 0.40 7.10
C PHE A 326 -14.73 -0.66 6.33
N ARG A 327 -14.58 -0.47 5.03
CA ARG A 327 -13.75 -1.35 4.22
C ARG A 327 -12.27 -1.04 4.42
N ALA A 328 -11.47 -2.05 4.74
CA ALA A 328 -10.04 -1.91 5.02
C ALA A 328 -9.16 -2.55 3.95
N GLY A 329 -9.69 -3.52 3.21
CA GLY A 329 -8.98 -4.19 2.12
C GLY A 329 -9.32 -3.66 0.73
N THR A 330 -10.32 -2.76 0.61
CA THR A 330 -10.78 -2.24 -0.67
C THR A 330 -10.90 -0.72 -0.70
N TYR A 331 -10.76 -0.17 -1.91
CA TYR A 331 -10.99 1.22 -2.27
C TYR A 331 -12.38 1.38 -2.84
N GLU A 332 -13.17 2.27 -2.24
CA GLU A 332 -14.52 2.62 -2.69
C GLU A 332 -14.50 4.04 -3.26
N ASN A 333 -14.72 4.21 -4.58
CA ASN A 333 -14.58 5.51 -5.24
C ASN A 333 -15.61 6.57 -4.82
N TRP A 334 -16.66 6.19 -4.13
CA TRP A 334 -17.72 7.09 -3.64
C TRP A 334 -17.51 7.59 -2.20
N ARG A 335 -16.52 7.06 -1.49
CA ARG A 335 -16.24 7.50 -0.11
C ARG A 335 -15.59 8.88 -0.11
N ARG A 336 -15.94 9.68 0.88
CA ARG A 336 -15.44 11.07 1.00
C ARG A 336 -13.91 11.19 1.17
N ASP A 337 -13.25 10.12 1.58
CA ASP A 337 -11.80 10.04 1.71
C ASP A 337 -11.11 9.33 0.52
N ALA A 338 -11.85 8.98 -0.51
CA ALA A 338 -11.33 8.30 -1.69
C ALA A 338 -10.14 9.02 -2.33
N SER A 339 -10.16 10.36 -2.36
CA SER A 339 -9.06 11.17 -2.92
C SER A 339 -7.75 11.09 -2.14
N GLN A 340 -7.74 10.49 -0.94
CA GLN A 340 -6.52 10.31 -0.15
C GLN A 340 -5.72 9.06 -0.56
N PHE A 341 -6.32 8.18 -1.37
CA PHE A 341 -5.63 7.02 -1.90
C PHE A 341 -4.92 7.37 -3.20
N PRO A 342 -3.58 7.29 -3.26
CA PRO A 342 -2.86 7.36 -4.53
C PRO A 342 -3.31 6.23 -5.47
N GLN A 343 -3.37 6.51 -6.77
CA GLN A 343 -3.87 5.57 -7.76
C GLN A 343 -3.10 4.23 -7.76
N ASP A 344 -1.80 4.25 -7.49
CA ASP A 344 -0.96 3.06 -7.42
C ASP A 344 -1.25 2.15 -6.22
N THR A 345 -2.21 2.51 -5.37
CA THR A 345 -2.67 1.69 -4.25
C THR A 345 -3.84 0.77 -4.60
N TYR A 346 -4.54 1.02 -5.71
CA TYR A 346 -5.70 0.23 -6.17
C TYR A 346 -5.72 -0.01 -7.69
N CYS A 347 -4.71 0.45 -8.41
CA CYS A 347 -4.61 0.33 -9.85
C CYS A 347 -3.13 0.32 -10.26
N SER A 348 -2.77 -0.60 -11.15
CA SER A 348 -1.39 -0.69 -11.63
C SER A 348 -1.03 0.48 -12.54
N PRO A 349 0.25 0.94 -12.54
CA PRO A 349 0.68 2.02 -13.42
C PRO A 349 0.40 1.72 -14.90
N GLY A 350 -0.33 2.61 -15.56
CA GLY A 350 -0.69 2.46 -16.98
C GLY A 350 -1.96 1.66 -17.24
N GLU A 351 -2.60 1.13 -16.21
CA GLU A 351 -3.87 0.43 -16.30
C GLU A 351 -5.05 1.43 -16.33
N ASN A 352 -6.10 1.08 -17.08
CA ASN A 352 -7.37 1.78 -16.97
C ASN A 352 -8.11 1.27 -15.72
N CYS A 353 -8.08 2.01 -14.64
CA CYS A 353 -8.67 1.60 -13.36
C CYS A 353 -10.17 1.26 -13.46
N ALA A 354 -10.89 1.85 -14.40
CA ALA A 354 -12.30 1.49 -14.66
C ALA A 354 -12.47 0.11 -15.33
N GLN A 355 -11.39 -0.50 -15.80
CA GLN A 355 -11.34 -1.81 -16.44
C GLN A 355 -10.27 -2.70 -15.78
N SER A 356 -9.84 -2.34 -14.58
CA SER A 356 -8.83 -3.06 -13.83
C SER A 356 -9.31 -4.46 -13.47
N VAL A 357 -8.42 -5.44 -13.59
CA VAL A 357 -8.65 -6.81 -13.11
C VAL A 357 -8.67 -6.90 -11.57
N HIS A 358 -8.30 -5.83 -10.88
CA HIS A 358 -8.32 -5.73 -9.42
C HIS A 358 -9.65 -5.18 -8.86
N ILE A 359 -10.67 -5.02 -9.70
CA ILE A 359 -12.01 -4.70 -9.23
C ILE A 359 -12.59 -5.90 -8.50
N LEU A 360 -13.20 -5.64 -7.34
CA LEU A 360 -13.93 -6.64 -6.59
C LEU A 360 -15.21 -7.01 -7.33
N GLY A 361 -15.16 -8.05 -8.17
CA GLY A 361 -16.31 -8.66 -8.84
C GLY A 361 -17.34 -7.70 -9.44
N ASP A 362 -18.63 -8.01 -9.27
CA ASP A 362 -19.79 -7.25 -9.82
C ASP A 362 -20.12 -5.93 -9.07
N TRP A 363 -19.22 -5.44 -8.24
CA TRP A 363 -19.44 -4.27 -7.38
C TRP A 363 -19.31 -2.92 -8.09
N CYS A 364 -19.37 -2.92 -9.41
CA CYS A 364 -19.57 -1.70 -10.18
C CYS A 364 -21.06 -1.50 -10.48
N THR A 365 -21.63 -0.47 -9.88
CA THR A 365 -23.01 -0.07 -10.21
C THR A 365 -23.08 0.59 -11.58
N SER A 366 -24.26 0.54 -12.24
CA SER A 366 -24.51 1.25 -13.49
C SER A 366 -24.31 2.78 -13.38
N GLY A 367 -24.23 3.32 -12.16
CA GLY A 367 -23.93 4.73 -11.85
C GLY A 367 -22.44 5.05 -11.73
N GLY A 368 -21.53 4.09 -11.96
CA GLY A 368 -20.08 4.30 -11.90
C GLY A 368 -19.47 4.23 -10.51
N SER A 369 -20.22 3.76 -9.50
CA SER A 369 -19.64 3.42 -8.20
C SER A 369 -19.00 2.05 -8.27
N CYS A 370 -17.69 1.98 -8.08
CA CYS A 370 -16.92 0.76 -8.16
C CYS A 370 -16.02 0.58 -6.93
N GLU A 371 -15.62 -0.64 -6.70
CA GLU A 371 -14.76 -1.04 -5.61
C GLU A 371 -13.57 -1.85 -6.13
N TRP A 372 -12.37 -1.54 -5.63
CA TRP A 372 -11.12 -2.18 -6.03
C TRP A 372 -10.38 -2.71 -4.81
N TRP A 373 -9.71 -3.84 -4.93
CA TRP A 373 -8.78 -4.31 -3.92
C TRP A 373 -7.63 -3.32 -3.71
N LEU A 374 -7.16 -3.20 -2.48
CA LEU A 374 -6.05 -2.32 -2.09
C LEU A 374 -4.74 -3.10 -1.93
N ASP A 375 -3.66 -2.54 -2.44
CA ASP A 375 -2.31 -2.99 -2.06
C ASP A 375 -1.96 -2.45 -0.66
N HIS A 376 -2.41 -3.15 0.37
CA HIS A 376 -2.21 -2.76 1.76
C HIS A 376 -0.75 -2.82 2.26
N ARG A 377 0.21 -3.25 1.42
CA ARG A 377 1.65 -3.10 1.67
C ARG A 377 2.10 -1.65 1.54
N LYS A 378 1.35 -0.84 0.79
CA LYS A 378 1.65 0.59 0.56
C LYS A 378 1.41 1.40 1.84
N PRO A 379 2.40 2.21 2.28
CA PRO A 379 2.23 3.07 3.46
C PRO A 379 1.05 4.04 3.37
N ALA A 380 0.72 4.50 2.16
CA ALA A 380 -0.42 5.40 1.94
C ALA A 380 -1.75 4.77 2.33
N VAL A 381 -1.95 3.46 2.06
CA VAL A 381 -3.14 2.71 2.51
C VAL A 381 -3.24 2.74 4.03
N ARG A 382 -2.15 2.40 4.72
CA ARG A 382 -2.11 2.41 6.19
C ARG A 382 -2.41 3.81 6.77
N THR A 383 -1.92 4.87 6.14
CA THR A 383 -2.21 6.26 6.56
C THR A 383 -3.70 6.56 6.48
N VAL A 384 -4.38 6.16 5.41
CA VAL A 384 -5.83 6.37 5.28
C VAL A 384 -6.59 5.53 6.29
N MET A 385 -6.20 4.26 6.50
CA MET A 385 -6.85 3.39 7.48
C MET A 385 -6.66 3.88 8.92
N GLU A 386 -5.48 4.41 9.25
CA GLU A 386 -5.27 5.07 10.54
C GLU A 386 -6.21 6.27 10.74
N SER A 387 -6.46 7.05 9.68
CA SER A 387 -7.41 8.16 9.70
C SER A 387 -8.86 7.67 9.89
N ARG A 388 -9.24 6.53 9.28
CA ARG A 388 -10.55 5.88 9.47
C ARG A 388 -10.72 5.40 10.92
N LEU A 389 -9.70 4.78 11.50
CA LEU A 389 -9.68 4.38 12.91
C LEU A 389 -9.79 5.60 13.85
N GLN A 390 -9.09 6.69 13.53
CA GLN A 390 -9.22 7.94 14.28
C GLN A 390 -10.63 8.51 14.18
N LEU A 391 -11.24 8.51 12.99
CA LEU A 391 -12.62 8.94 12.78
C LEU A 391 -13.61 8.11 13.63
N ALA A 392 -13.42 6.78 13.70
CA ALA A 392 -14.25 5.91 14.53
C ALA A 392 -14.14 6.29 16.02
N ARG A 393 -12.93 6.54 16.51
CA ARG A 393 -12.68 7.02 17.87
C ARG A 393 -13.39 8.36 18.13
N ASP A 394 -13.22 9.32 17.22
CA ASP A 394 -13.77 10.68 17.36
C ASP A 394 -15.31 10.70 17.32
N LYS A 395 -15.91 9.77 16.56
CA LYS A 395 -17.37 9.57 16.54
C LYS A 395 -17.90 8.89 17.79
N GLY A 396 -17.04 8.28 18.61
CA GLY A 396 -17.40 7.61 19.85
C GLY A 396 -17.80 6.14 19.68
N CYS A 397 -17.35 5.46 18.60
CA CYS A 397 -17.51 4.03 18.45
C CYS A 397 -16.80 3.28 19.59
N ASP A 398 -17.33 2.13 19.98
CA ASP A 398 -16.74 1.25 20.99
C ASP A 398 -15.76 0.25 20.35
N ALA A 399 -16.01 -0.09 19.07
CA ALA A 399 -15.20 -1.00 18.28
C ALA A 399 -15.28 -0.66 16.80
N VAL A 400 -14.47 -1.37 16.01
CA VAL A 400 -14.50 -1.30 14.56
C VAL A 400 -14.62 -2.69 13.93
N GLU A 401 -15.25 -2.72 12.75
CA GLU A 401 -15.29 -3.84 11.83
C GLU A 401 -14.59 -3.44 10.53
N PRO A 402 -13.31 -3.76 10.37
CA PRO A 402 -12.59 -3.57 9.10
C PRO A 402 -12.95 -4.72 8.14
N ASP A 403 -13.56 -4.41 7.00
CA ASP A 403 -13.99 -5.37 5.99
C ASP A 403 -12.94 -5.63 4.91
N ASN A 404 -13.06 -6.76 4.20
CA ASN A 404 -12.17 -7.19 3.12
C ASN A 404 -10.69 -7.34 3.55
N ILE A 405 -10.45 -7.88 4.73
CA ILE A 405 -9.11 -8.07 5.28
C ILE A 405 -8.58 -9.50 5.06
N ASP A 406 -9.00 -10.12 3.98
CA ASP A 406 -8.67 -11.46 3.50
C ASP A 406 -8.31 -11.50 2.00
N GLY A 407 -7.94 -10.36 1.43
CA GLY A 407 -7.71 -10.18 -0.01
C GLY A 407 -6.74 -11.18 -0.65
N TYR A 408 -5.78 -11.71 0.11
CA TYR A 408 -4.86 -12.74 -0.38
C TYR A 408 -5.54 -14.06 -0.76
N ALA A 409 -6.73 -14.33 -0.23
CA ALA A 409 -7.50 -15.56 -0.48
C ALA A 409 -8.40 -15.44 -1.72
N HIS A 410 -8.49 -14.27 -2.34
CA HIS A 410 -9.32 -13.97 -3.51
C HIS A 410 -8.49 -13.97 -4.80
N ASP A 411 -7.70 -15.01 -5.04
CA ASP A 411 -6.81 -15.16 -6.20
C ASP A 411 -7.53 -15.08 -7.54
N ASP A 412 -8.77 -15.54 -7.63
CA ASP A 412 -9.60 -15.51 -8.83
C ASP A 412 -10.14 -14.11 -9.15
N GLU A 413 -10.27 -13.25 -8.17
CA GLU A 413 -10.67 -11.83 -8.33
C GLU A 413 -9.46 -10.92 -8.52
N ILE A 414 -8.30 -11.30 -7.96
CA ILE A 414 -7.01 -10.62 -8.12
C ILE A 414 -6.16 -11.37 -9.15
N ALA A 415 -6.78 -11.98 -10.15
CA ALA A 415 -6.20 -12.97 -11.08
C ALA A 415 -4.75 -12.66 -11.48
N CYS A 416 -3.82 -13.43 -10.92
CA CYS A 416 -2.41 -13.41 -11.25
C CYS A 416 -2.11 -14.26 -12.50
N THR A 417 -2.70 -13.94 -13.64
CA THR A 417 -2.37 -14.59 -14.90
C THR A 417 -1.16 -13.99 -15.59
N ASP A 418 -0.75 -12.77 -15.19
CA ASP A 418 0.38 -12.04 -15.74
C ASP A 418 1.14 -11.27 -14.66
N GLN A 419 2.31 -10.72 -14.98
CA GLN A 419 3.19 -9.95 -14.08
C GLN A 419 2.57 -8.67 -13.48
N ALA A 420 1.30 -8.44 -13.69
CA ALA A 420 0.55 -7.24 -13.26
C ALA A 420 -0.17 -7.41 -11.92
N CYS A 421 -0.26 -8.60 -11.35
CA CYS A 421 -0.93 -8.75 -10.07
C CYS A 421 -0.05 -8.32 -8.90
N TRP A 422 -0.71 -7.79 -7.87
CA TRP A 422 0.01 -7.29 -6.70
C TRP A 422 0.72 -8.37 -5.89
N GLY A 423 0.42 -9.67 -6.12
CA GLY A 423 1.03 -10.78 -5.40
C GLY A 423 0.88 -10.65 -3.90
N LEU A 424 -0.33 -10.31 -3.43
CA LEU A 424 -0.64 -10.34 -2.00
C LEU A 424 -0.51 -11.78 -1.50
N THR A 425 0.22 -11.96 -0.43
CA THR A 425 0.44 -13.27 0.19
C THR A 425 -0.20 -13.31 1.57
N ALA A 426 -0.44 -14.52 2.08
CA ALA A 426 -0.89 -14.75 3.46
C ALA A 426 -0.01 -13.99 4.50
N THR A 427 1.29 -13.90 4.26
CA THR A 427 2.21 -13.15 5.14
C THR A 427 1.95 -11.65 5.11
N HIS A 428 1.68 -11.09 3.93
CA HIS A 428 1.34 -9.66 3.80
C HIS A 428 0.02 -9.37 4.52
N GLN A 429 -0.96 -10.25 4.40
CA GLN A 429 -2.24 -10.10 5.07
C GLN A 429 -2.10 -10.18 6.60
N LEU A 430 -1.35 -11.15 7.12
CA LEU A 430 -1.07 -11.26 8.56
C LEU A 430 -0.42 -9.99 9.12
N ASP A 431 0.56 -9.43 8.40
CA ASP A 431 1.22 -8.18 8.82
C ASP A 431 0.24 -7.01 8.85
N TYR A 432 -0.60 -6.92 7.83
CA TYR A 432 -1.60 -5.86 7.74
C TYR A 432 -2.67 -5.98 8.82
N ASN A 433 -3.23 -7.18 9.04
CA ASN A 433 -4.29 -7.43 10.01
C ASN A 433 -3.80 -7.19 11.45
N ARG A 434 -2.57 -7.60 11.78
CA ARG A 434 -1.95 -7.29 13.07
C ARG A 434 -1.75 -5.79 13.26
N TRP A 435 -1.25 -5.10 12.23
CA TRP A 435 -1.09 -3.65 12.26
C TRP A 435 -2.43 -2.93 12.48
N LEU A 436 -3.51 -3.36 11.81
CA LEU A 436 -4.86 -2.81 12.03
C LEU A 436 -5.31 -2.99 13.49
N ALA A 437 -5.11 -4.18 14.04
CA ALA A 437 -5.49 -4.49 15.42
C ALA A 437 -4.71 -3.63 16.42
N ASP A 438 -3.39 -3.56 16.27
CA ASP A 438 -2.54 -2.75 17.14
C ASP A 438 -2.91 -1.26 17.07
N THR A 439 -3.22 -0.75 15.87
CA THR A 439 -3.59 0.66 15.64
C THR A 439 -4.96 0.97 16.24
N ALA A 440 -5.94 0.07 16.12
CA ALA A 440 -7.25 0.21 16.75
C ALA A 440 -7.13 0.20 18.29
N HIS A 441 -6.35 -0.72 18.85
CA HIS A 441 -6.09 -0.82 20.28
C HIS A 441 -5.39 0.44 20.82
N ALA A 442 -4.43 0.99 20.09
CA ALA A 442 -3.78 2.26 20.46
C ALA A 442 -4.76 3.43 20.52
N LYS A 443 -5.87 3.36 19.77
CA LYS A 443 -6.95 4.35 19.78
C LYS A 443 -8.11 3.96 20.74
N CYS A 444 -7.91 2.93 21.57
CA CYS A 444 -8.92 2.44 22.54
C CYS A 444 -10.18 1.87 21.89
N LEU A 445 -10.08 1.41 20.66
CA LEU A 445 -11.15 0.71 19.96
C LEU A 445 -10.93 -0.80 20.08
N ALA A 446 -11.96 -1.55 20.37
CA ALA A 446 -11.96 -2.98 20.11
C ALA A 446 -12.08 -3.22 18.59
N ILE A 447 -11.70 -4.41 18.13
CA ILE A 447 -11.67 -4.72 16.70
C ILE A 447 -12.15 -6.14 16.40
N ALA A 448 -12.96 -6.28 15.34
CA ALA A 448 -13.41 -7.55 14.81
C ALA A 448 -12.44 -8.13 13.79
N LEU A 449 -12.18 -9.44 13.86
CA LEU A 449 -11.64 -10.20 12.73
C LEU A 449 -12.80 -10.49 11.76
N LYS A 450 -12.75 -9.88 10.57
CA LYS A 450 -13.73 -10.13 9.51
C LYS A 450 -13.24 -11.28 8.64
N ASN A 451 -14.06 -12.35 8.51
CA ASN A 451 -13.72 -13.54 7.72
C ASN A 451 -12.30 -14.06 8.00
N ASP A 452 -11.42 -14.12 7.00
CA ASP A 452 -10.01 -14.55 7.06
C ASP A 452 -9.82 -15.85 7.84
N VAL A 453 -10.64 -16.86 7.49
CA VAL A 453 -10.81 -18.10 8.24
C VAL A 453 -9.51 -18.89 8.38
N ASP A 454 -8.68 -18.89 7.35
CA ASP A 454 -7.42 -19.65 7.32
C ASP A 454 -6.35 -19.06 8.26
N GLN A 455 -6.45 -17.78 8.60
CA GLN A 455 -5.48 -17.09 9.47
C GLN A 455 -5.98 -16.92 10.92
N ILE A 456 -7.16 -17.41 11.26
CA ILE A 456 -7.71 -17.34 12.63
C ILE A 456 -6.69 -17.76 13.70
N PRO A 457 -5.96 -18.90 13.58
CA PRO A 457 -5.01 -19.31 14.61
C PRO A 457 -3.90 -18.29 14.89
N GLN A 458 -3.50 -17.52 13.89
CA GLN A 458 -2.42 -16.53 13.99
C GLN A 458 -2.92 -15.14 14.40
N LEU A 459 -4.23 -14.85 14.24
CA LEU A 459 -4.81 -13.52 14.41
C LEU A 459 -5.71 -13.40 15.65
N ALA A 460 -6.34 -14.48 16.09
CA ALA A 460 -7.35 -14.44 17.16
C ALA A 460 -6.86 -13.79 18.47
N ALA A 461 -5.56 -13.88 18.78
CA ALA A 461 -4.98 -13.25 19.96
C ALA A 461 -4.97 -11.71 19.84
N SER A 462 -4.90 -11.17 18.63
CA SER A 462 -4.87 -9.73 18.35
C SER A 462 -6.25 -9.10 18.17
N PHE A 463 -7.32 -9.90 18.06
CA PHE A 463 -8.67 -9.42 17.81
C PHE A 463 -9.57 -9.67 19.02
N ASP A 464 -10.50 -8.75 19.28
CA ASP A 464 -11.37 -8.78 20.48
C ASP A 464 -12.61 -9.65 20.28
N PHE A 465 -13.08 -9.79 19.04
CA PHE A 465 -14.19 -10.63 18.61
C PHE A 465 -14.08 -10.94 17.12
N ALA A 466 -14.98 -11.73 16.57
CA ALA A 466 -15.02 -12.03 15.14
C ALA A 466 -16.36 -11.67 14.52
N LEU A 467 -16.37 -11.32 13.24
CA LEU A 467 -17.54 -11.21 12.39
C LEU A 467 -17.30 -11.98 11.09
N ASN A 468 -18.22 -12.87 10.79
CA ASN A 468 -18.16 -13.71 9.59
C ASN A 468 -19.42 -13.57 8.74
N GLU A 469 -19.27 -13.76 7.44
CA GLU A 469 -20.39 -13.90 6.51
C GLU A 469 -20.43 -15.32 5.95
N GLU A 470 -21.60 -15.95 6.06
CA GLU A 470 -21.95 -17.21 5.44
C GLU A 470 -21.16 -18.45 5.93
N CYS A 471 -20.59 -18.44 7.15
CA CYS A 471 -19.83 -19.61 7.62
C CYS A 471 -20.67 -20.88 7.74
N GLN A 472 -21.99 -20.78 7.95
CA GLN A 472 -22.89 -21.95 7.93
C GLN A 472 -23.02 -22.50 6.50
N ARG A 473 -23.17 -21.60 5.53
CA ARG A 473 -23.26 -21.97 4.13
C ARG A 473 -22.03 -22.72 3.66
N TYR A 474 -20.85 -22.27 4.03
CA TYR A 474 -19.57 -22.84 3.61
C TYR A 474 -19.04 -23.92 4.56
N SER A 475 -19.76 -24.21 5.67
CA SER A 475 -19.40 -25.24 6.68
C SER A 475 -18.05 -24.95 7.37
N GLU A 476 -17.72 -23.67 7.57
CA GLU A 476 -16.44 -23.21 8.13
C GLU A 476 -16.56 -22.58 9.52
N CYS A 477 -17.78 -22.42 10.07
CA CYS A 477 -18.00 -21.84 11.40
C CYS A 477 -17.16 -22.52 12.49
N GLY A 478 -16.87 -23.82 12.36
CA GLY A 478 -16.05 -24.59 13.31
C GLY A 478 -14.66 -23.99 13.57
N ALA A 479 -14.10 -23.25 12.62
CA ALA A 479 -12.81 -22.59 12.76
C ALA A 479 -12.78 -21.56 13.89
N TYR A 480 -13.91 -20.92 14.19
CA TYR A 480 -14.00 -19.88 15.23
C TYR A 480 -14.08 -20.45 16.65
N LYS A 481 -14.43 -21.76 16.81
CA LYS A 481 -14.73 -22.34 18.11
C LYS A 481 -13.57 -22.21 19.10
N THR A 482 -12.45 -22.83 18.80
CA THR A 482 -11.27 -22.90 19.69
C THR A 482 -10.67 -21.52 20.00
N TRP A 483 -10.70 -20.62 19.02
CA TRP A 483 -9.96 -19.36 19.08
C TRP A 483 -10.79 -18.18 19.56
N PHE A 484 -12.12 -18.24 19.45
CA PHE A 484 -13.01 -17.17 19.86
C PHE A 484 -14.01 -17.65 20.94
N THR A 485 -14.95 -18.54 20.62
CA THR A 485 -16.03 -18.86 21.57
C THR A 485 -15.56 -19.61 22.82
N ASP A 486 -14.59 -20.52 22.70
CA ASP A 486 -13.96 -21.18 23.86
C ASP A 486 -13.07 -20.21 24.67
N GLN A 487 -12.69 -19.08 24.10
CA GLN A 487 -11.99 -17.98 24.78
C GLN A 487 -12.93 -16.89 25.29
N ASN A 488 -14.24 -17.17 25.33
CA ASN A 488 -15.27 -16.21 25.72
C ASN A 488 -15.31 -14.92 24.89
N LYS A 489 -14.94 -14.99 23.60
CA LYS A 489 -15.06 -13.92 22.63
C LYS A 489 -16.28 -14.14 21.74
N ALA A 490 -17.02 -13.09 21.41
CA ALA A 490 -18.16 -13.15 20.53
C ALA A 490 -17.74 -13.54 19.10
N VAL A 491 -18.60 -14.30 18.44
CA VAL A 491 -18.60 -14.49 17.00
C VAL A 491 -19.94 -14.06 16.46
N PHE A 492 -19.96 -13.01 15.68
CA PHE A 492 -21.12 -12.52 14.96
C PHE A 492 -21.11 -13.15 13.57
N ASN A 493 -22.21 -13.75 13.17
CA ASN A 493 -22.33 -14.38 11.86
C ASN A 493 -23.55 -13.84 11.12
N ALA A 494 -23.37 -13.54 9.85
CA ALA A 494 -24.45 -13.15 8.94
C ALA A 494 -24.65 -14.21 7.86
N GLU A 495 -25.89 -14.61 7.66
CA GLU A 495 -26.29 -15.54 6.60
C GLU A 495 -27.33 -14.88 5.70
N TYR A 496 -27.38 -15.28 4.43
CA TYR A 496 -28.29 -14.72 3.46
C TYR A 496 -29.16 -15.81 2.84
N LEU A 497 -30.49 -15.60 2.79
CA LEU A 497 -31.42 -16.53 2.15
C LEU A 497 -31.43 -16.40 0.62
N LYS A 498 -31.02 -15.23 0.11
CA LYS A 498 -30.92 -14.95 -1.31
C LYS A 498 -29.61 -14.22 -1.61
N ASP A 499 -29.04 -14.48 -2.77
CA ASP A 499 -27.89 -13.72 -3.27
C ASP A 499 -28.27 -12.34 -3.81
N ALA A 500 -27.26 -11.61 -4.32
CA ALA A 500 -27.48 -10.28 -4.91
C ALA A 500 -28.38 -10.31 -6.17
N GLY A 501 -28.43 -11.44 -6.89
CA GLY A 501 -29.33 -11.65 -8.02
C GLY A 501 -30.76 -12.02 -7.61
N GLY A 502 -31.01 -12.25 -6.31
CA GLY A 502 -32.32 -12.64 -5.77
C GLY A 502 -32.59 -14.13 -5.82
N ASP A 503 -31.61 -14.94 -6.24
CA ASP A 503 -31.72 -16.38 -6.27
C ASP A 503 -31.59 -16.98 -4.86
N SER A 504 -32.37 -18.06 -4.60
CA SER A 504 -32.31 -18.75 -3.30
C SER A 504 -30.99 -19.48 -3.14
N ARG A 505 -30.28 -19.18 -2.04
CA ARG A 505 -29.01 -19.82 -1.73
C ARG A 505 -29.22 -21.24 -1.24
N ALA A 506 -28.42 -22.18 -1.75
CA ALA A 506 -28.39 -23.54 -1.30
C ALA A 506 -27.42 -23.70 -0.12
N TRP A 507 -27.84 -24.44 0.91
CA TRP A 507 -26.99 -24.81 2.05
C TRP A 507 -26.34 -26.18 1.72
N THR A 508 -25.03 -26.21 1.62
CA THR A 508 -24.30 -27.36 1.05
C THR A 508 -24.33 -28.63 1.91
N SER A 509 -24.60 -28.51 3.20
CA SER A 509 -24.54 -29.64 4.15
C SER A 509 -25.78 -29.82 5.03
N CYS A 510 -26.82 -29.02 4.85
CA CYS A 510 -28.00 -29.04 5.70
C CYS A 510 -29.23 -29.61 4.99
N THR A 511 -29.93 -30.56 5.62
CA THR A 511 -31.17 -31.16 5.14
C THR A 511 -32.42 -30.60 5.84
N GLY A 512 -32.24 -29.64 6.76
CA GLY A 512 -33.34 -29.06 7.54
C GLY A 512 -34.06 -27.90 6.85
N THR A 513 -34.88 -27.15 7.61
CA THR A 513 -35.45 -25.90 7.14
C THR A 513 -34.36 -24.82 7.06
N GLN A 514 -34.57 -23.76 6.24
CA GLN A 514 -33.63 -22.65 6.17
C GLN A 514 -33.26 -22.07 7.56
N ALA A 515 -34.22 -21.97 8.46
CA ALA A 515 -33.98 -21.51 9.84
C ALA A 515 -33.08 -22.48 10.61
N THR A 516 -33.34 -23.81 10.50
CA THR A 516 -32.53 -24.83 11.16
C THR A 516 -31.10 -24.83 10.62
N CYS A 517 -30.93 -24.70 9.31
CA CYS A 517 -29.64 -24.65 8.67
C CYS A 517 -28.83 -23.42 9.03
N ALA A 518 -29.46 -22.26 9.07
CA ALA A 518 -28.80 -21.02 9.40
C ALA A 518 -28.40 -20.92 10.88
N CYS A 519 -29.11 -21.60 11.78
CA CYS A 519 -28.92 -21.44 13.22
C CYS A 519 -28.23 -22.61 13.92
N GLY A 520 -28.00 -23.77 13.28
CA GLY A 520 -27.77 -24.94 14.13
C GLY A 520 -26.82 -26.04 13.73
N GLU A 521 -26.11 -25.98 12.60
CA GLU A 521 -25.40 -27.20 12.12
C GLU A 521 -23.88 -27.22 12.27
N SER A 522 -23.25 -26.15 12.75
CA SER A 522 -21.77 -26.05 12.79
C SER A 522 -21.11 -26.59 14.08
N GLY A 523 -21.84 -27.35 14.89
CA GLY A 523 -21.29 -27.87 16.16
C GLY A 523 -21.20 -26.85 17.29
N PHE A 524 -21.79 -25.66 17.13
CA PHE A 524 -22.00 -24.70 18.21
C PHE A 524 -23.30 -24.98 18.96
N ALA A 525 -23.27 -24.80 20.28
CA ALA A 525 -24.52 -24.70 21.04
C ALA A 525 -25.25 -23.42 20.63
N LEU A 526 -26.58 -23.47 20.61
CA LEU A 526 -27.39 -22.27 20.37
C LEU A 526 -26.98 -21.16 21.37
N GLY A 527 -26.64 -19.98 20.83
CA GLY A 527 -26.15 -18.85 21.62
C GLY A 527 -24.65 -18.77 21.83
N ASP A 528 -23.85 -19.77 21.39
CA ASP A 528 -22.39 -19.66 21.38
C ASP A 528 -21.91 -18.73 20.26
N MET A 529 -22.57 -18.81 19.11
CA MET A 529 -22.41 -17.89 17.99
C MET A 529 -23.73 -17.14 17.77
N SER A 530 -23.67 -15.82 17.57
CA SER A 530 -24.88 -15.01 17.35
C SER A 530 -25.06 -14.78 15.86
N THR A 531 -26.02 -15.46 15.24
CA THR A 531 -26.28 -15.40 13.80
C THR A 531 -27.49 -14.54 13.46
N LEU A 532 -27.33 -13.62 12.50
CA LEU A 532 -28.39 -12.92 11.79
C LEU A 532 -28.61 -13.58 10.42
N VAL A 533 -29.87 -13.81 10.07
CA VAL A 533 -30.21 -14.34 8.75
C VAL A 533 -31.02 -13.30 7.99
N TYR A 534 -30.42 -12.76 6.95
CA TYR A 534 -31.03 -11.77 6.08
C TYR A 534 -31.88 -12.43 4.99
N ARG A 535 -33.02 -11.80 4.63
CA ARG A 535 -33.88 -12.30 3.55
C ARG A 535 -33.26 -12.15 2.18
N THR A 536 -32.40 -11.14 2.01
CA THR A 536 -31.64 -10.84 0.79
C THR A 536 -30.22 -10.39 1.18
N SER A 537 -29.37 -10.11 0.22
CA SER A 537 -28.01 -9.59 0.45
C SER A 537 -27.95 -8.16 1.01
N ALA A 538 -29.08 -7.44 1.10
CA ALA A 538 -29.11 -6.10 1.68
C ALA A 538 -28.94 -6.15 3.21
N VAL A 539 -27.84 -5.55 3.71
CA VAL A 539 -27.50 -5.52 5.13
C VAL A 539 -28.24 -4.38 5.82
N ARG A 540 -29.49 -4.63 6.14
CA ARG A 540 -30.42 -3.69 6.82
C ARG A 540 -31.12 -4.38 7.97
N TYR A 541 -31.33 -3.68 9.08
CA TYR A 541 -31.98 -4.24 10.26
C TYR A 541 -33.40 -4.77 9.98
N ASP A 542 -34.14 -4.14 9.07
CA ASP A 542 -35.51 -4.50 8.68
C ASP A 542 -35.55 -5.64 7.65
N ASN A 543 -34.41 -6.03 7.09
CA ASN A 543 -34.24 -7.18 6.19
C ASN A 543 -33.88 -8.48 6.95
N VAL A 544 -33.62 -8.42 8.25
CA VAL A 544 -33.38 -9.60 9.07
C VAL A 544 -34.64 -10.46 9.11
N GLY A 545 -34.52 -11.72 8.73
CA GLY A 545 -35.58 -12.70 8.73
C GLY A 545 -35.61 -13.58 9.96
N ILE A 546 -34.41 -13.96 10.45
CA ILE A 546 -34.23 -14.86 11.59
C ILE A 546 -33.08 -14.35 12.45
N THR A 547 -33.19 -14.48 13.73
CA THR A 547 -32.12 -14.28 14.71
C THR A 547 -31.89 -15.55 15.49
N CYS A 548 -30.61 -15.95 15.66
CA CYS A 548 -30.23 -17.19 16.33
C CYS A 548 -29.44 -16.87 17.60
N TRP A 549 -30.16 -16.51 18.69
CA TRP A 549 -29.63 -16.32 20.04
C TRP A 549 -30.71 -16.47 21.11
#